data_96f5ffecfad86fc44280af373bbb8265
#
_entry.id   96f5ffecfad86fc44280af373bbb8265
#
_cell.length_a   1.000
_cell.length_b   1.000
_cell.length_c   1.000
_cell.angle_alpha   90.00
_cell.angle_beta   90.00
_cell.angle_gamma   90.00
#
_symmetry.space_group_name_H-M   'P 1'
#
loop_
_entity.id
_entity.type
_entity.pdbx_description
1 polymer ?
#
loop_
_entity_poly.entity_id
_entity_poly.type
_entity_poly.pdbx_seq_one_letter_code
_entity_poly.pdbx_strand_id
1 'polypeptide(L)'
;GMRVYSYDKSLVKNGKTTITSYISQNTQQFDYWKKLYENKEAYKAEKTRIAEEILKRILKHFPELEGRIKIIEVATPATYERYCGAYKGSWMSFMSTPKSKQSQGHNGKIDGIDNFQISGQWIYSPGGLPCAVATGKFAVQRICKAEKIKL
;
A
#
# COMPACT_ATOMS: atom_id res chain seq x y z
N GLY A 1 7.83 -1.74 11.68
CA GLY A 1 8.73 -0.82 10.96
C GLY A 1 8.35 0.65 11.20
N MET A 2 9.37 1.51 11.14
CA MET A 2 9.19 2.96 11.30
C MET A 2 10.04 3.70 10.27
N ARG A 3 9.52 4.80 9.73
CA ARG A 3 10.26 5.70 8.84
C ARG A 3 10.07 7.15 9.29
N VAL A 4 11.16 7.90 9.38
CA VAL A 4 11.19 9.33 9.71
C VAL A 4 11.52 10.10 8.44
N TYR A 5 10.75 11.14 8.11
CA TYR A 5 10.86 11.89 6.85
C TYR A 5 11.65 13.21 7.01
N SER A 6 12.58 13.29 7.94
CA SER A 6 13.40 14.48 8.17
C SER A 6 14.33 14.85 6.99
N TYR A 7 14.59 13.90 6.10
CA TYR A 7 15.41 14.11 4.89
C TYR A 7 14.68 14.89 3.78
N ASP A 8 13.36 14.94 3.82
CA ASP A 8 12.54 15.63 2.83
C ASP A 8 12.02 16.95 3.41
N LYS A 9 12.61 18.06 2.94
CA LYS A 9 12.25 19.41 3.39
C LYS A 9 10.80 19.78 3.11
N SER A 10 10.14 19.16 2.12
CA SER A 10 8.73 19.40 1.82
C SER A 10 7.80 18.84 2.91
N LEU A 11 8.26 17.82 3.63
CA LEU A 11 7.56 17.17 4.74
C LEU A 11 7.98 17.71 6.12
N VAL A 12 8.94 18.64 6.14
CA VAL A 12 9.43 19.28 7.36
C VAL A 12 8.94 20.72 7.39
N LYS A 13 7.98 21.03 8.25
CA LYS A 13 7.46 22.40 8.42
C LYS A 13 7.56 22.83 9.88
N ASN A 14 8.05 24.04 10.13
CA ASN A 14 8.11 24.64 11.47
C ASN A 14 8.82 23.74 12.51
N GLY A 15 9.93 23.11 12.11
CA GLY A 15 10.70 22.21 12.98
C GLY A 15 10.00 20.85 13.27
N LYS A 16 8.90 20.53 12.57
CA LYS A 16 8.17 19.27 12.73
C LYS A 16 8.41 18.38 11.52
N THR A 17 8.50 17.08 11.74
CA THR A 17 8.59 16.07 10.68
C THR A 17 7.49 15.05 10.79
N THR A 18 7.31 14.27 9.72
CA THR A 18 6.36 13.15 9.68
C THR A 18 7.06 11.85 10.03
N ILE A 19 6.39 11.03 10.82
CA ILE A 19 6.78 9.66 11.11
C ILE A 19 5.67 8.74 10.63
N THR A 20 6.00 7.72 9.86
CA THR A 20 5.09 6.61 9.56
C THR A 20 5.56 5.35 10.26
N SER A 21 4.61 4.62 10.83
CA SER A 21 4.86 3.29 11.40
C SER A 21 3.92 2.28 10.77
N TYR A 22 4.37 1.05 10.57
CA TYR A 22 3.55 0.01 9.97
C TYR A 22 3.76 -1.34 10.66
N ILE A 23 2.70 -2.13 10.66
CA ILE A 23 2.67 -3.52 11.13
C ILE A 23 2.11 -4.37 9.99
N SER A 24 2.84 -5.41 9.61
CA SER A 24 2.34 -6.38 8.63
C SER A 24 1.11 -7.10 9.16
N GLN A 25 0.12 -7.25 8.30
CA GLN A 25 -1.16 -7.89 8.61
C GLN A 25 -1.36 -9.10 7.70
N ASN A 26 -2.02 -10.12 8.20
CA ASN A 26 -2.42 -11.30 7.45
C ASN A 26 -3.93 -11.32 7.15
N THR A 27 -4.40 -12.36 6.47
CA THR A 27 -5.81 -12.51 6.11
C THR A 27 -6.75 -12.52 7.33
N GLN A 28 -6.37 -13.18 8.43
CA GLN A 28 -7.20 -13.24 9.63
C GLN A 28 -7.38 -11.86 10.28
N GLN A 29 -6.32 -11.06 10.24
CA GLN A 29 -6.36 -9.68 10.73
C GLN A 29 -7.19 -8.77 9.81
N PHE A 30 -7.19 -9.01 8.50
CA PHE A 30 -8.11 -8.35 7.60
C PHE A 30 -9.57 -8.66 7.95
N ASP A 31 -9.91 -9.93 8.14
CA ASP A 31 -11.28 -10.36 8.47
C ASP A 31 -11.72 -9.75 9.81
N TYR A 32 -10.83 -9.66 10.78
CA TYR A 32 -11.06 -8.94 12.04
C TYR A 32 -11.39 -7.46 11.81
N TRP A 33 -10.56 -6.74 11.05
CA TRP A 33 -10.78 -5.34 10.74
C TRP A 33 -12.05 -5.11 9.93
N LYS A 34 -12.37 -6.00 9.01
CA LYS A 34 -13.56 -5.94 8.18
C LYS A 34 -14.83 -6.08 9.02
N LYS A 35 -14.86 -7.03 9.93
CA LYS A 35 -15.96 -7.22 10.88
C LYS A 35 -16.10 -6.01 11.81
N LEU A 36 -14.99 -5.51 12.32
CA LEU A 36 -15.00 -4.35 13.20
C LEU A 36 -15.49 -3.07 12.48
N TYR A 37 -15.22 -2.96 11.17
CA TYR A 37 -15.65 -1.83 10.36
C TYR A 37 -17.18 -1.68 10.25
N GLU A 38 -17.93 -2.73 10.50
CA GLU A 38 -19.41 -2.69 10.57
C GLU A 38 -19.89 -1.84 11.73
N ASN A 39 -19.11 -1.74 12.81
CA ASN A 39 -19.37 -0.85 13.94
C ASN A 39 -18.31 0.27 13.96
N LYS A 40 -18.72 1.46 13.51
CA LYS A 40 -17.79 2.61 13.37
C LYS A 40 -17.14 3.05 14.69
N GLU A 41 -17.86 2.95 15.79
CA GLU A 41 -17.38 3.33 17.13
C GLU A 41 -16.29 2.36 17.61
N ALA A 42 -16.57 1.06 17.55
CA ALA A 42 -15.63 0.01 17.90
C ALA A 42 -14.38 0.04 16.98
N TYR A 43 -14.59 0.28 15.69
CA TYR A 43 -13.49 0.41 14.72
C TYR A 43 -12.58 1.59 15.05
N LYS A 44 -13.14 2.75 15.39
CA LYS A 44 -12.38 3.93 15.77
C LYS A 44 -11.63 3.71 17.09
N ALA A 45 -12.27 3.13 18.08
CA ALA A 45 -11.67 2.83 19.37
C ALA A 45 -10.47 1.89 19.21
N GLU A 46 -10.58 0.84 18.41
CA GLU A 46 -9.49 -0.11 18.18
C GLU A 46 -8.32 0.53 17.39
N LYS A 47 -8.60 1.37 16.41
CA LYS A 47 -7.57 2.17 15.73
C LYS A 47 -6.77 3.00 16.74
N THR A 48 -7.46 3.67 17.65
CA THR A 48 -6.84 4.49 18.70
C THR A 48 -6.00 3.64 19.63
N ARG A 49 -6.54 2.53 20.12
CA ARG A 49 -5.83 1.61 21.02
C ARG A 49 -4.51 1.11 20.40
N ILE A 50 -4.54 0.67 19.14
CA ILE A 50 -3.33 0.19 18.46
C ILE A 50 -2.33 1.32 18.22
N ALA A 51 -2.80 2.50 17.86
CA ALA A 51 -1.93 3.66 17.68
C ALA A 51 -1.21 4.04 18.98
N GLU A 52 -1.92 4.02 20.10
CA GLU A 52 -1.34 4.28 21.43
C GLU A 52 -0.31 3.21 21.82
N GLU A 53 -0.56 1.95 21.52
CA GLU A 53 0.42 0.88 21.76
C GLU A 53 1.69 1.04 20.91
N ILE A 54 1.55 1.48 19.65
CA ILE A 54 2.69 1.81 18.81
C ILE A 54 3.45 3.02 19.40
N LEU A 55 2.72 4.04 19.80
CA LEU A 55 3.30 5.24 20.43
C LEU A 55 4.10 4.88 21.69
N LYS A 56 3.53 4.08 22.59
CA LYS A 56 4.25 3.58 23.79
C LYS A 56 5.56 2.89 23.43
N ARG A 57 5.56 2.07 22.38
CA ARG A 57 6.78 1.39 21.92
C ARG A 57 7.82 2.37 21.37
N ILE A 58 7.37 3.40 20.62
CA ILE A 58 8.26 4.46 20.13
C ILE A 58 8.88 5.21 21.31
N LEU A 59 8.08 5.63 22.28
CA LEU A 59 8.55 6.38 23.45
C LEU A 59 9.48 5.56 24.38
N LYS A 60 9.33 4.24 24.38
CA LYS A 60 10.27 3.35 25.08
C LYS A 60 11.70 3.46 24.51
N HIS A 61 11.83 3.67 23.19
CA HIS A 61 13.13 3.80 22.52
C HIS A 61 13.59 5.24 22.39
N PHE A 62 12.66 6.20 22.38
CA PHE A 62 12.88 7.62 22.17
C PHE A 62 12.08 8.44 23.20
N PRO A 63 12.44 8.35 24.50
CA PRO A 63 11.70 9.03 25.57
C PRO A 63 11.67 10.55 25.44
N GLU A 64 12.65 11.14 24.75
CA GLU A 64 12.70 12.58 24.46
C GLU A 64 11.58 13.08 23.56
N LEU A 65 10.83 12.17 22.92
CA LEU A 65 9.68 12.48 22.07
C LEU A 65 8.36 12.56 22.85
N GLU A 66 8.38 12.34 24.15
CA GLU A 66 7.17 12.41 24.97
C GLU A 66 6.52 13.80 24.86
N GLY A 67 5.19 13.81 24.64
CA GLY A 67 4.42 15.04 24.42
C GLY A 67 4.68 15.73 23.08
N ARG A 68 5.60 15.22 22.22
CA ARG A 68 5.95 15.83 20.93
C ARG A 68 5.35 15.12 19.72
N ILE A 69 4.77 13.95 19.91
CA ILE A 69 4.16 13.15 18.83
C ILE A 69 2.64 13.33 18.85
N LYS A 70 2.08 13.69 17.68
CA LYS A 70 0.64 13.71 17.44
C LYS A 70 0.28 12.62 16.43
N ILE A 71 -0.63 11.73 16.80
CA ILE A 71 -1.22 10.76 15.89
C ILE A 71 -2.16 11.51 14.94
N ILE A 72 -1.92 11.42 13.63
CA ILE A 72 -2.69 12.12 12.59
C ILE A 72 -3.68 11.14 11.94
N GLU A 73 -3.24 9.96 11.58
CA GLU A 73 -4.04 8.99 10.83
C GLU A 73 -3.61 7.56 11.17
N VAL A 74 -4.58 6.66 11.14
CA VAL A 74 -4.37 5.21 11.26
C VAL A 74 -5.09 4.52 10.10
N ALA A 75 -4.34 3.97 9.17
CA ALA A 75 -4.86 3.15 8.09
C ALA A 75 -4.86 1.67 8.49
N THR A 76 -5.91 0.95 8.14
CA THR A 76 -6.07 -0.48 8.39
C THR A 76 -6.24 -1.22 7.05
N PRO A 77 -6.20 -2.55 7.01
CA PRO A 77 -6.52 -3.28 5.77
C PRO A 77 -7.89 -2.92 5.19
N ALA A 78 -8.90 -2.66 6.01
CA ALA A 78 -10.21 -2.18 5.54
C ALA A 78 -10.13 -0.78 4.91
N THR A 79 -9.20 0.06 5.34
CA THR A 79 -8.91 1.36 4.70
C THR A 79 -8.38 1.17 3.28
N TYR A 80 -7.40 0.27 3.10
CA TYR A 80 -6.82 -0.03 1.78
C TYR A 80 -7.86 -0.63 0.83
N GLU A 81 -8.69 -1.56 1.30
CA GLU A 81 -9.79 -2.10 0.49
C GLU A 81 -10.72 -0.98 0.01
N ARG A 82 -11.11 -0.08 0.91
CA ARG A 82 -12.05 1.01 0.59
C ARG A 82 -11.49 2.02 -0.41
N TYR A 83 -10.24 2.42 -0.27
CA TYR A 83 -9.64 3.46 -1.12
C TYR A 83 -9.04 2.93 -2.42
N CYS A 84 -8.51 1.74 -2.43
CA CYS A 84 -7.75 1.19 -3.55
C CYS A 84 -8.45 0.02 -4.25
N GLY A 85 -9.59 -0.46 -3.74
CA GLY A 85 -10.22 -1.70 -4.22
C GLY A 85 -9.32 -2.93 -4.01
N ALA A 86 -8.34 -2.81 -3.10
CA ALA A 86 -7.32 -3.83 -2.90
C ALA A 86 -7.91 -5.10 -2.28
N TYR A 87 -7.70 -6.25 -2.92
CA TYR A 87 -8.17 -7.53 -2.40
C TYR A 87 -7.68 -7.76 -0.97
N LYS A 88 -8.62 -7.92 -0.04
CA LYS A 88 -8.34 -8.07 1.40
C LYS A 88 -7.38 -7.02 1.97
N GLY A 89 -7.50 -5.79 1.49
CA GLY A 89 -6.68 -4.68 1.96
C GLY A 89 -5.19 -4.82 1.66
N SER A 90 -4.83 -5.62 0.64
CA SER A 90 -3.44 -5.79 0.23
C SER A 90 -2.82 -4.45 -0.19
N TRP A 91 -1.65 -4.13 0.33
CA TRP A 91 -0.89 -2.93 -0.03
C TRP A 91 0.09 -3.15 -1.18
N MET A 92 0.36 -4.42 -1.48
CA MET A 92 1.24 -4.87 -2.56
C MET A 92 0.48 -5.85 -3.46
N SER A 93 1.01 -6.13 -4.64
CA SER A 93 0.48 -7.13 -5.56
C SER A 93 0.71 -8.56 -5.02
N PHE A 94 0.56 -9.55 -5.86
CA PHE A 94 0.78 -10.94 -5.49
C PHE A 94 2.27 -11.24 -5.25
N MET A 95 2.53 -12.30 -4.50
CA MET A 95 3.87 -12.87 -4.33
C MET A 95 3.99 -14.12 -5.19
N SER A 96 5.05 -14.20 -5.97
CA SER A 96 5.38 -15.43 -6.70
C SER A 96 5.76 -16.55 -5.74
N THR A 97 5.18 -17.72 -5.93
CA THR A 97 5.49 -18.92 -5.17
C THR A 97 6.04 -20.01 -6.09
N PRO A 98 6.73 -21.03 -5.58
CA PRO A 98 7.20 -22.15 -6.42
C PRO A 98 6.08 -22.87 -7.18
N LYS A 99 4.83 -22.76 -6.71
CA LYS A 99 3.66 -23.35 -7.34
C LYS A 99 2.96 -22.41 -8.35
N SER A 100 3.34 -21.15 -8.42
CA SER A 100 2.71 -20.20 -9.35
C SER A 100 3.22 -20.44 -10.77
N LYS A 101 2.30 -20.63 -11.71
CA LYS A 101 2.62 -20.76 -13.14
C LYS A 101 3.18 -19.46 -13.74
N GLN A 102 2.86 -18.31 -13.13
CA GLN A 102 3.35 -16.99 -13.53
C GLN A 102 4.32 -16.46 -12.48
N SER A 103 5.61 -16.62 -12.73
CA SER A 103 6.66 -16.19 -11.79
C SER A 103 6.90 -14.68 -11.76
N GLN A 104 6.55 -13.95 -12.82
CA GLN A 104 6.95 -12.54 -12.96
C GLN A 104 5.80 -11.55 -13.14
N GLY A 105 4.62 -11.98 -13.57
CA GLY A 105 3.48 -11.09 -13.77
C GLY A 105 2.63 -11.42 -14.98
N HIS A 106 1.60 -10.61 -15.16
CA HIS A 106 0.67 -10.71 -16.28
C HIS A 106 1.18 -9.89 -17.48
N ASN A 107 0.99 -10.38 -18.68
CA ASN A 107 1.45 -9.69 -19.90
C ASN A 107 0.63 -8.44 -20.25
N GLY A 108 -0.40 -8.11 -19.49
CA GLY A 108 -1.27 -6.96 -19.71
C GLY A 108 -2.35 -7.16 -20.78
N LYS A 109 -2.55 -8.39 -21.29
CA LYS A 109 -3.58 -8.72 -22.27
C LYS A 109 -4.64 -9.62 -21.64
N ILE A 110 -5.85 -9.55 -22.15
CA ILE A 110 -6.92 -10.49 -21.79
C ILE A 110 -7.26 -11.30 -23.05
N ASP A 111 -7.28 -12.62 -22.92
CA ASP A 111 -7.62 -13.50 -24.03
C ASP A 111 -9.06 -13.24 -24.48
N GLY A 112 -9.25 -13.09 -25.80
CA GLY A 112 -10.55 -12.80 -26.39
C GLY A 112 -10.97 -11.33 -26.35
N ILE A 113 -10.12 -10.42 -25.83
CA ILE A 113 -10.36 -8.98 -25.88
C ILE A 113 -9.21 -8.30 -26.64
N ASP A 114 -9.47 -7.93 -27.87
CA ASP A 114 -8.51 -7.18 -28.68
C ASP A 114 -8.51 -5.70 -28.31
N ASN A 115 -7.39 -5.02 -28.61
CA ASN A 115 -7.20 -3.59 -28.38
C ASN A 115 -7.37 -3.14 -26.92
N PHE A 116 -7.21 -4.07 -25.98
CA PHE A 116 -7.26 -3.80 -24.55
C PHE A 116 -5.92 -4.08 -23.88
N GLN A 117 -5.47 -3.16 -23.04
CA GLN A 117 -4.23 -3.30 -22.29
C GLN A 117 -4.46 -3.01 -20.81
N ILE A 118 -3.99 -3.90 -19.97
CA ILE A 118 -3.95 -3.70 -18.52
C ILE A 118 -2.57 -3.19 -18.13
N SER A 119 -2.53 -2.19 -17.28
CA SER A 119 -1.31 -1.72 -16.61
C SER A 119 -1.60 -1.41 -15.15
N GLY A 120 -0.56 -1.23 -14.35
CA GLY A 120 -0.68 -0.88 -12.96
C GLY A 120 0.12 -1.81 -12.04
N GLN A 121 0.09 -1.50 -10.76
CA GLN A 121 0.88 -2.25 -9.78
C GLN A 121 0.43 -3.70 -9.58
N TRP A 122 -0.81 -4.04 -9.93
CA TRP A 122 -1.41 -5.34 -9.64
C TRP A 122 -1.04 -6.44 -10.62
N ILE A 123 -0.49 -6.10 -11.77
CA ILE A 123 -0.16 -7.09 -12.79
C ILE A 123 1.29 -7.57 -12.77
N TYR A 124 2.12 -7.02 -11.89
CA TYR A 124 3.53 -7.40 -11.76
C TYR A 124 3.94 -7.54 -10.29
N SER A 125 4.64 -8.63 -9.97
CA SER A 125 5.16 -8.89 -8.62
C SER A 125 6.43 -8.06 -8.36
N PRO A 126 6.61 -7.48 -7.19
CA PRO A 126 5.70 -7.41 -6.04
C PRO A 126 4.70 -6.24 -6.11
N GLY A 127 4.64 -5.52 -7.20
CA GLY A 127 3.79 -4.35 -7.36
C GLY A 127 4.46 -3.04 -6.93
N GLY A 128 3.63 -2.07 -6.53
CA GLY A 128 4.08 -0.74 -6.12
C GLY A 128 4.26 0.25 -7.28
N LEU A 129 4.63 1.48 -6.95
CA LEU A 129 4.75 2.57 -7.94
C LEU A 129 5.73 2.27 -9.08
N PRO A 130 6.92 1.70 -8.85
CA PRO A 130 7.84 1.37 -9.95
C PRO A 130 7.21 0.38 -10.95
N CYS A 131 6.50 -0.63 -10.48
CA CYS A 131 5.79 -1.58 -11.33
C CYS A 131 4.65 -0.92 -12.10
N ALA A 132 3.91 -0.02 -11.47
CA ALA A 132 2.84 0.74 -12.14
C ALA A 132 3.39 1.58 -13.30
N VAL A 133 4.47 2.30 -13.09
CA VAL A 133 5.13 3.11 -14.14
C VAL A 133 5.67 2.23 -15.26
N ALA A 134 6.40 1.16 -14.92
CA ALA A 134 6.99 0.25 -15.90
C ALA A 134 5.90 -0.43 -16.77
N THR A 135 4.84 -0.93 -16.13
CA THR A 135 3.75 -1.59 -16.87
C THR A 135 2.95 -0.63 -17.73
N GLY A 136 2.78 0.63 -17.31
CA GLY A 136 2.21 1.69 -18.14
C GLY A 136 3.06 1.94 -19.39
N LYS A 137 4.38 2.10 -19.23
CA LYS A 137 5.32 2.21 -20.35
C LYS A 137 5.20 1.02 -21.31
N PHE A 138 5.19 -0.20 -20.79
CA PHE A 138 5.08 -1.41 -21.61
C PHE A 138 3.74 -1.50 -22.36
N ALA A 139 2.64 -1.04 -21.75
CA ALA A 139 1.35 -0.97 -22.43
C ALA A 139 1.41 -0.03 -23.64
N VAL A 140 1.93 1.19 -23.47
CA VAL A 140 2.12 2.15 -24.56
C VAL A 140 3.03 1.58 -25.65
N GLN A 141 4.16 0.97 -25.29
CA GLN A 141 5.06 0.36 -26.27
C GLN A 141 4.39 -0.76 -27.08
N ARG A 142 3.53 -1.56 -26.46
CA ARG A 142 2.77 -2.60 -27.19
C ARG A 142 1.77 -1.98 -28.18
N ILE A 143 1.08 -0.91 -27.78
CA ILE A 143 0.15 -0.18 -28.63
C ILE A 143 0.91 0.42 -29.83
N CYS A 144 1.97 1.18 -29.57
CA CYS A 144 2.77 1.79 -30.63
C CYS A 144 3.34 0.76 -31.62
N LYS A 145 3.79 -0.40 -31.10
CA LYS A 145 4.26 -1.50 -31.96
C LYS A 145 3.13 -2.06 -32.84
N ALA A 146 1.93 -2.23 -32.28
CA ALA A 146 0.77 -2.72 -33.04
C ALA A 146 0.36 -1.75 -34.13
N GLU A 147 0.35 -0.46 -33.82
CA GLU A 147 -0.02 0.63 -34.74
C GLU A 147 1.13 1.10 -35.65
N LYS A 148 2.33 0.47 -35.55
CA LYS A 148 3.54 0.87 -36.30
C LYS A 148 3.98 2.32 -36.06
N ILE A 149 3.67 2.87 -34.88
CA ILE A 149 4.08 4.20 -34.46
C ILE A 149 5.48 4.13 -33.86
N LYS A 150 6.40 5.01 -34.29
CA LYS A 150 7.70 5.19 -33.63
C LYS A 150 7.51 5.93 -32.30
N LEU A 151 8.12 5.37 -31.23
CA LEU A 151 8.28 6.02 -29.94
C LEU A 151 9.48 6.93 -29.94
#